data_e6bbf877a7c0a75f9dcecf5936c33c01
#
_entry.id   e6bbf877a7c0a75f9dcecf5936c33c01
#
_cell.length_a   1.000
_cell.length_b   1.000
_cell.length_c   1.000
_cell.angle_alpha   90.00
_cell.angle_beta   90.00
_cell.angle_gamma   90.00
#
_symmetry.space_group_name_H-M   'P 1'
#
loop_
_entity.id
_entity.type
_entity.pdbx_description
1 polymer ?
#
loop_
_entity_poly.entity_id
_entity_poly.type
_entity_poly.pdbx_seq_one_letter_code
_entity_poly.pdbx_strand_id
1 'polypeptide(L)'
;KYMMPFFALIMLEGRMRNEIADIIETEGLNREDNLDEFVEAFRDRECGYNEYIVKDGKTLSDICNNDKTFEDDFRNYLSGFDGALKELLGIERGTDDSKYLNLDGIIAELRKKGVLLMYVTKWSQIDLSTYNNSEITTLEEHIKRKWADISAETAGEQYTPEDIIALIAEIVSAKINISHDDYVHLYDPTCGGANLLFGVADRLNDIGYKYIAANGSEWNDALFALAKIESLFREDAEIKYGNTLTTLPFKGKEFDVVVANPPYGIPWKGYEKEIRNDQTGQFAFFPSVSDGQLLFLQHNAWMLHEDSGIVIEVNNGSSLFSGDAGSGESNIRKYLFDNDWVEAIIQMPSDEFFNTGIVTYLWILNKNKQIERKDKVILINASDLWQPLKKNKGSKRKEMNPEHRKLIVDTLVRFENNDIAKVFDKWHFYFNKQQIQLTEIDSNGRYVSQSLGCAGEVFKIKDADIIAVKSSGVWEWPLNNKEEWKNLEEMVSMRKITGDTIVCTADYFYWEDKEHNVVLRSSVVSGVHEPLGCGYISATYSSTKKGS
;
A
#
# COMPACT_ATOMS: atom_id res chain seq x y z
N LYS A 1 -7.90 13.88 18.43
CA LYS A 1 -8.28 15.27 18.17
C LYS A 1 -7.27 16.27 18.75
N TYR A 2 -6.90 16.23 20.04
CA TYR A 2 -6.00 17.21 20.66
C TYR A 2 -4.51 16.89 20.52
N MET A 3 -4.15 15.66 20.21
CA MET A 3 -2.74 15.22 20.27
C MET A 3 -1.91 15.70 19.08
N MET A 4 -2.44 15.56 17.87
CA MET A 4 -1.69 15.83 16.64
C MET A 4 -1.19 17.27 16.52
N PRO A 5 -2.02 18.32 16.79
CA PRO A 5 -1.52 19.70 16.68
C PRO A 5 -0.42 20.04 17.68
N PHE A 6 -0.50 19.50 18.90
CA PHE A 6 0.56 19.72 19.89
C PHE A 6 1.81 18.88 19.60
N PHE A 7 1.65 17.71 19.02
CA PHE A 7 2.79 16.95 18.52
C PHE A 7 3.52 17.71 17.42
N ALA A 8 2.79 18.27 16.44
CA ALA A 8 3.37 19.11 15.40
C ALA A 8 4.10 20.32 15.99
N LEU A 9 3.53 20.94 17.01
CA LEU A 9 4.13 22.11 17.66
C LEU A 9 5.48 21.78 18.32
N ILE A 10 5.56 20.69 19.09
CA ILE A 10 6.83 20.28 19.73
C ILE A 10 7.83 19.71 18.72
N MET A 11 7.34 19.10 17.62
CA MET A 11 8.19 18.65 16.52
C MET A 11 8.86 19.85 15.83
N LEU A 12 8.09 20.87 15.49
CA LEU A 12 8.63 22.12 14.93
C LEU A 12 9.68 22.77 15.85
N GLU A 13 9.38 22.88 17.14
CA GLU A 13 10.33 23.42 18.12
C GLU A 13 11.61 22.58 18.16
N GLY A 14 11.50 21.26 18.23
CA GLY A 14 12.65 20.36 18.26
C GLY A 14 13.51 20.47 17.00
N ARG A 15 12.89 20.50 15.83
CA ARG A 15 13.59 20.65 14.54
C ARG A 15 14.29 22.02 14.43
N MET A 16 13.59 23.11 14.74
CA MET A 16 14.19 24.44 14.72
C MET A 16 15.37 24.55 15.69
N ARG A 17 15.31 23.90 16.85
CA ARG A 17 16.43 23.85 17.78
C ARG A 17 17.64 23.06 17.24
N ASN A 18 17.40 22.02 16.46
CA ASN A 18 18.48 21.29 15.80
C ASN A 18 19.15 22.15 14.71
N GLU A 19 18.38 22.87 13.90
CA GLU A 19 18.93 23.83 12.91
C GLU A 19 19.72 24.96 13.59
N ILE A 20 19.22 25.47 14.69
CA ILE A 20 19.95 26.47 15.51
C ILE A 20 21.27 25.90 16.01
N ALA A 21 21.31 24.66 16.50
CA ALA A 21 22.53 24.04 16.96
C ALA A 21 23.52 23.82 15.82
N ASP A 22 23.04 23.43 14.66
CA ASP A 22 23.89 23.26 13.46
C ASP A 22 24.50 24.59 13.01
N ILE A 23 23.75 25.69 12.95
CA ILE A 23 24.26 27.03 12.61
C ILE A 23 25.35 27.47 13.59
N ILE A 24 25.13 27.25 14.89
CA ILE A 24 26.13 27.57 15.92
C ILE A 24 27.42 26.75 15.71
N GLU A 25 27.30 25.47 15.38
CA GLU A 25 28.44 24.57 15.22
C GLU A 25 29.18 24.80 13.91
N THR A 26 28.46 24.98 12.80
CA THR A 26 29.06 25.03 11.46
C THR A 26 29.47 26.42 11.02
N GLU A 27 28.68 27.45 11.39
CA GLU A 27 28.88 28.83 10.96
C GLU A 27 29.46 29.72 12.06
N GLY A 28 29.44 29.26 13.33
CA GLY A 28 29.94 30.01 14.48
C GLY A 28 29.09 31.24 14.83
N LEU A 29 27.89 31.32 14.27
CA LEU A 29 26.96 32.43 14.54
C LEU A 29 26.12 32.12 15.79
N ASN A 30 25.83 33.13 16.59
CA ASN A 30 24.98 32.98 17.77
C ASN A 30 24.13 34.26 18.00
N ARG A 31 23.13 34.13 18.88
CA ARG A 31 22.18 35.20 19.16
C ARG A 31 22.79 36.39 19.90
N GLU A 32 23.82 36.14 20.71
CA GLU A 32 24.38 37.15 21.62
C GLU A 32 25.29 38.12 20.89
N ASP A 33 26.07 37.63 19.93
CA ASP A 33 27.11 38.41 19.24
C ASP A 33 26.68 38.88 17.84
N ASN A 34 25.86 38.08 17.11
CA ASN A 34 25.55 38.26 15.70
C ASN A 34 24.06 38.05 15.39
N LEU A 35 23.14 38.63 16.14
CA LEU A 35 21.70 38.34 16.04
C LEU A 35 21.14 38.45 14.62
N ASP A 36 21.44 39.51 13.90
CA ASP A 36 20.87 39.74 12.57
C ASP A 36 21.41 38.69 11.56
N GLU A 37 22.70 38.41 11.59
CA GLU A 37 23.34 37.41 10.73
C GLU A 37 22.87 36.00 11.08
N PHE A 38 22.70 35.72 12.36
CA PHE A 38 22.16 34.43 12.84
C PHE A 38 20.71 34.20 12.36
N VAL A 39 19.86 35.24 12.44
CA VAL A 39 18.47 35.12 11.97
C VAL A 39 18.42 35.00 10.44
N GLU A 40 19.30 35.65 9.70
CA GLU A 40 19.42 35.52 8.25
C GLU A 40 19.87 34.12 7.88
N ALA A 41 20.93 33.58 8.50
CA ALA A 41 21.40 32.22 8.29
C ALA A 41 20.31 31.16 8.58
N PHE A 42 19.51 31.38 9.62
CA PHE A 42 18.39 30.48 9.89
C PHE A 42 17.30 30.54 8.82
N ARG A 43 16.97 31.74 8.32
CA ARG A 43 15.98 31.90 7.25
C ARG A 43 16.42 31.31 5.92
N ASP A 44 17.71 31.30 5.64
CA ASP A 44 18.30 30.71 4.45
C ASP A 44 18.18 29.17 4.43
N ARG A 45 17.91 28.54 5.59
CA ARG A 45 17.58 27.10 5.67
C ARG A 45 16.20 26.76 5.09
N GLU A 46 15.32 27.73 4.86
CA GLU A 46 13.96 27.57 4.33
C GLU A 46 13.09 26.55 5.08
N CYS A 47 13.44 26.23 6.32
CA CYS A 47 12.77 25.22 7.16
C CYS A 47 11.58 25.74 7.97
N GLY A 48 11.08 26.92 7.64
CA GLY A 48 10.08 27.64 8.43
C GLY A 48 10.72 28.48 9.54
N TYR A 49 9.96 29.39 10.14
CA TYR A 49 10.48 30.33 11.10
C TYR A 49 9.51 30.58 12.25
N ASN A 50 10.05 30.70 13.46
CA ASN A 50 9.36 31.24 14.63
C ASN A 50 10.24 32.26 15.36
N GLU A 51 9.75 33.50 15.51
CA GLU A 51 10.51 34.57 16.12
C GLU A 51 10.94 34.29 17.56
N TYR A 52 10.06 33.70 18.38
CA TYR A 52 10.35 33.36 19.77
C TYR A 52 11.41 32.29 19.92
N ILE A 53 11.37 31.26 19.05
CA ILE A 53 12.34 30.17 19.09
C ILE A 53 13.70 30.66 18.55
N VAL A 54 13.70 31.29 17.39
CA VAL A 54 14.93 31.63 16.67
C VAL A 54 15.58 32.88 17.25
N LYS A 55 14.84 33.96 17.43
CA LYS A 55 15.38 35.24 17.86
C LYS A 55 15.51 35.34 19.38
N ASP A 56 14.47 34.98 20.10
CA ASP A 56 14.44 35.15 21.57
C ASP A 56 14.99 33.96 22.33
N GLY A 57 15.22 32.81 21.67
CA GLY A 57 15.69 31.58 22.27
C GLY A 57 14.73 30.97 23.27
N LYS A 58 13.44 31.30 23.17
CA LYS A 58 12.40 30.83 24.08
C LYS A 58 11.74 29.56 23.56
N THR A 59 11.56 28.61 24.45
CA THR A 59 10.87 27.36 24.19
C THR A 59 9.45 27.36 24.75
N LEU A 60 8.65 26.38 24.35
CA LEU A 60 7.32 26.16 24.94
C LEU A 60 7.40 25.90 26.45
N SER A 61 8.49 25.30 26.92
CA SER A 61 8.76 25.09 28.35
C SER A 61 8.95 26.41 29.09
N ASP A 62 9.69 27.36 28.51
CA ASP A 62 9.91 28.67 29.13
C ASP A 62 8.61 29.44 29.29
N ILE A 63 7.72 29.34 28.32
CA ILE A 63 6.40 29.98 28.34
C ILE A 63 5.50 29.40 29.44
N CYS A 64 5.62 28.13 29.72
CA CYS A 64 4.84 27.47 30.76
C CYS A 64 5.32 27.74 32.18
N ASN A 65 6.48 28.39 32.37
CA ASN A 65 7.05 28.63 33.70
C ASN A 65 6.38 29.77 34.49
N ASN A 66 5.51 30.56 33.86
CA ASN A 66 4.83 31.67 34.50
C ASN A 66 3.31 31.63 34.25
N ASP A 67 2.58 31.10 35.21
CA ASP A 67 1.13 30.94 35.12
C ASP A 67 0.38 32.28 34.87
N LYS A 68 0.93 33.40 35.34
CA LYS A 68 0.26 34.72 35.24
C LYS A 68 0.33 35.30 33.83
N THR A 69 1.39 35.03 33.10
CA THR A 69 1.61 35.56 31.73
C THR A 69 1.41 34.51 30.65
N PHE A 70 1.18 33.27 31.04
CA PHE A 70 1.10 32.12 30.13
C PHE A 70 0.18 32.36 28.92
N GLU A 71 -1.02 32.89 29.13
CA GLU A 71 -1.99 33.11 28.03
C GLU A 71 -1.48 34.08 26.97
N ASP A 72 -0.82 35.17 27.40
CA ASP A 72 -0.27 36.18 26.51
C ASP A 72 1.04 35.67 25.88
N ASP A 73 1.92 35.04 26.64
CA ASP A 73 3.18 34.48 26.16
C ASP A 73 2.92 33.34 25.16
N PHE A 74 1.93 32.49 25.41
CA PHE A 74 1.57 31.41 24.50
C PHE A 74 0.95 31.94 23.20
N ARG A 75 0.10 32.96 23.28
CA ARG A 75 -0.44 33.64 22.09
C ARG A 75 0.69 34.26 21.26
N ASN A 76 1.61 34.94 21.89
CA ASN A 76 2.76 35.54 21.24
C ASN A 76 3.66 34.50 20.60
N TYR A 77 3.96 33.40 21.29
CA TYR A 77 4.70 32.25 20.76
C TYR A 77 4.07 31.70 19.47
N LEU A 78 2.75 31.50 19.47
CA LEU A 78 2.02 31.03 18.28
C LEU A 78 2.04 32.07 17.14
N SER A 79 1.90 33.36 17.48
CA SER A 79 1.95 34.43 16.48
C SER A 79 3.35 34.65 15.90
N GLY A 80 4.39 34.13 16.56
CA GLY A 80 5.77 34.17 16.09
C GLY A 80 6.06 33.25 14.89
N PHE A 81 5.20 32.29 14.58
CA PHE A 81 5.35 31.46 13.38
C PHE A 81 5.13 32.27 12.11
N ASP A 82 5.84 31.90 11.03
CA ASP A 82 5.60 32.45 9.70
C ASP A 82 4.22 32.07 9.14
N GLY A 83 3.83 32.71 8.03
CA GLY A 83 2.49 32.52 7.44
C GLY A 83 2.22 31.09 6.98
N ALA A 84 3.22 30.41 6.44
CA ALA A 84 3.08 29.04 5.95
C ALA A 84 2.85 28.05 7.10
N LEU A 85 3.64 28.17 8.18
CA LEU A 85 3.47 27.35 9.36
C LEU A 85 2.17 27.64 10.11
N LYS A 86 1.75 28.92 10.20
CA LYS A 86 0.44 29.31 10.74
C LYS A 86 -0.70 28.64 9.97
N GLU A 87 -0.59 28.58 8.66
CA GLU A 87 -1.58 27.92 7.83
C GLU A 87 -1.69 26.41 8.16
N LEU A 88 -0.57 25.69 8.22
CA LEU A 88 -0.53 24.26 8.52
C LEU A 88 -1.00 23.95 9.95
N LEU A 89 -0.60 24.76 10.90
CA LEU A 89 -1.02 24.63 12.30
C LEU A 89 -2.50 25.02 12.52
N GLY A 90 -3.08 25.81 11.63
CA GLY A 90 -4.44 26.35 11.79
C GLY A 90 -4.50 27.44 12.85
N ILE A 91 -3.59 28.42 12.79
CA ILE A 91 -3.48 29.57 13.68
C ILE A 91 -3.90 30.84 12.93
N GLU A 92 -4.54 31.80 13.64
CA GLU A 92 -4.94 33.13 13.13
C GLU A 92 -5.89 33.08 11.92
N ARG A 93 -6.71 32.00 11.80
CA ARG A 93 -7.76 31.89 10.80
C ARG A 93 -9.10 32.34 11.35
N GLY A 94 -9.89 33.00 10.51
CA GLY A 94 -11.28 33.28 10.82
C GLY A 94 -12.09 31.98 11.04
N THR A 95 -13.19 32.10 11.73
CA THR A 95 -14.01 31.01 12.30
C THR A 95 -14.57 29.96 11.31
N ASP A 96 -14.26 30.03 10.02
CA ASP A 96 -14.94 29.23 8.99
C ASP A 96 -14.07 28.10 8.35
N ASP A 97 -12.78 27.99 8.67
CA ASP A 97 -11.90 27.01 8.05
C ASP A 97 -11.19 26.11 9.08
N SER A 98 -11.80 24.98 9.37
CA SER A 98 -11.23 23.89 10.17
C SER A 98 -10.23 23.03 9.40
N LYS A 99 -9.48 23.60 8.45
CA LYS A 99 -8.48 22.88 7.67
C LYS A 99 -7.23 22.58 8.48
N TYR A 100 -6.52 21.53 8.06
CA TYR A 100 -5.25 21.10 8.64
C TYR A 100 -5.36 20.76 10.14
N LEU A 101 -4.43 21.25 10.94
CA LEU A 101 -4.35 20.85 12.36
C LEU A 101 -5.34 21.59 13.28
N ASN A 102 -5.92 22.70 12.84
CA ASN A 102 -6.92 23.48 13.58
C ASN A 102 -6.55 23.76 15.05
N LEU A 103 -5.33 24.23 15.28
CA LEU A 103 -4.80 24.45 16.63
C LEU A 103 -5.60 25.51 17.40
N ASP A 104 -6.03 26.60 16.75
CA ASP A 104 -6.84 27.65 17.37
C ASP A 104 -8.16 27.13 17.94
N GLY A 105 -8.86 26.28 17.17
CA GLY A 105 -10.10 25.66 17.63
C GLY A 105 -9.88 24.75 18.85
N ILE A 106 -8.76 24.03 18.85
CA ILE A 106 -8.40 23.15 19.98
C ILE A 106 -7.99 23.95 21.21
N ILE A 107 -7.23 25.02 21.05
CA ILE A 107 -6.85 25.93 22.14
C ILE A 107 -8.11 26.55 22.76
N ALA A 108 -9.03 27.05 21.94
CA ALA A 108 -10.28 27.61 22.43
C ALA A 108 -11.09 26.58 23.25
N GLU A 109 -11.14 25.33 22.81
CA GLU A 109 -11.82 24.25 23.53
C GLU A 109 -11.14 23.91 24.85
N LEU A 110 -9.81 23.79 24.87
CA LEU A 110 -9.02 23.53 26.09
C LEU A 110 -9.11 24.68 27.09
N ARG A 111 -9.13 25.94 26.60
CA ARG A 111 -9.35 27.13 27.41
C ARG A 111 -10.72 27.13 28.05
N LYS A 112 -11.77 26.83 27.28
CA LYS A 112 -13.15 26.69 27.81
C LYS A 112 -13.25 25.63 28.90
N LYS A 113 -12.47 24.56 28.81
CA LYS A 113 -12.39 23.49 29.83
C LYS A 113 -11.49 23.85 31.02
N GLY A 114 -10.78 24.98 31.00
CA GLY A 114 -9.86 25.39 32.05
C GLY A 114 -8.60 24.52 32.21
N VAL A 115 -8.20 23.82 31.14
CA VAL A 115 -7.09 22.86 31.18
C VAL A 115 -5.94 23.19 30.23
N LEU A 116 -5.98 24.36 29.56
CA LEU A 116 -5.01 24.71 28.54
C LEU A 116 -3.58 24.70 29.07
N LEU A 117 -3.27 25.47 30.12
CA LEU A 117 -1.93 25.53 30.71
C LEU A 117 -1.42 24.12 31.09
N MET A 118 -2.22 23.37 31.82
CA MET A 118 -1.85 22.00 32.23
C MET A 118 -1.53 21.12 31.00
N TYR A 119 -2.29 21.27 29.93
CA TYR A 119 -2.13 20.48 28.70
C TYR A 119 -0.85 20.87 27.98
N VAL A 120 -0.61 22.16 27.77
CA VAL A 120 0.61 22.68 27.14
C VAL A 120 1.85 22.33 27.95
N THR A 121 1.81 22.48 29.28
CA THR A 121 2.93 22.12 30.18
C THR A 121 3.32 20.64 30.04
N LYS A 122 2.35 19.73 29.84
CA LYS A 122 2.69 18.31 29.63
C LYS A 122 3.39 18.07 28.31
N TRP A 123 3.01 18.77 27.26
CA TRP A 123 3.67 18.67 25.95
C TRP A 123 5.05 19.32 25.97
N SER A 124 5.22 20.47 26.64
CA SER A 124 6.49 21.17 26.72
C SER A 124 7.61 20.41 27.46
N GLN A 125 7.23 19.33 28.19
CA GLN A 125 8.20 18.42 28.84
C GLN A 125 8.80 17.39 27.89
N ILE A 126 8.29 17.30 26.66
CA ILE A 126 8.79 16.37 25.65
C ILE A 126 9.74 17.14 24.73
N ASP A 127 11.02 16.83 24.83
CA ASP A 127 12.04 17.42 23.96
C ASP A 127 12.36 16.47 22.80
N LEU A 128 11.91 16.81 21.60
CA LEU A 128 12.14 16.03 20.39
C LEU A 128 13.48 16.37 19.71
N SER A 129 14.22 17.36 20.14
CA SER A 129 15.54 17.70 19.58
C SER A 129 16.58 16.60 19.78
N THR A 130 16.38 15.73 20.78
CA THR A 130 17.28 14.62 21.09
C THR A 130 16.96 13.33 20.33
N TYR A 131 15.89 13.30 19.54
CA TYR A 131 15.44 12.14 18.79
C TYR A 131 15.84 12.23 17.33
N ASN A 132 16.30 11.12 16.76
CA ASN A 132 16.51 11.03 15.32
C ASN A 132 15.19 10.86 14.54
N ASN A 133 15.25 10.93 13.21
CA ASN A 133 14.07 10.86 12.35
C ASN A 133 13.25 9.57 12.54
N SER A 134 13.91 8.42 12.66
CA SER A 134 13.24 7.13 12.89
C SER A 134 12.54 7.06 14.25
N GLU A 135 13.15 7.65 15.28
CA GLU A 135 12.57 7.71 16.63
C GLU A 135 11.36 8.64 16.67
N ILE A 136 11.43 9.81 16.00
CA ILE A 136 10.29 10.73 15.85
C ILE A 136 9.15 10.05 15.10
N THR A 137 9.44 9.36 14.02
CA THR A 137 8.49 8.56 13.26
C THR A 137 7.82 7.50 14.14
N THR A 138 8.58 6.77 14.95
CA THR A 138 8.04 5.77 15.87
C THR A 138 7.13 6.40 16.95
N LEU A 139 7.48 7.58 17.44
CA LEU A 139 6.66 8.31 18.41
C LEU A 139 5.37 8.84 17.77
N GLU A 140 5.46 9.37 16.56
CA GLU A 140 4.33 9.81 15.75
C GLU A 140 3.34 8.67 15.51
N GLU A 141 3.82 7.51 15.07
CA GLU A 141 3.00 6.31 14.90
C GLU A 141 2.30 5.90 16.20
N HIS A 142 3.01 5.98 17.34
CA HIS A 142 2.41 5.66 18.63
C HIS A 142 1.27 6.63 18.99
N ILE A 143 1.44 7.90 18.72
CA ILE A 143 0.43 8.94 18.93
C ILE A 143 -0.76 8.73 18.00
N LYS A 144 -0.51 8.54 16.71
CA LYS A 144 -1.54 8.28 15.69
C LYS A 144 -2.34 7.01 16.02
N ARG A 145 -1.66 5.94 16.42
CA ARG A 145 -2.31 4.70 16.84
C ARG A 145 -3.25 4.91 18.03
N LYS A 146 -2.80 5.62 19.07
CA LYS A 146 -3.68 5.95 20.19
C LYS A 146 -4.85 6.83 19.79
N TRP A 147 -4.66 7.66 18.78
CA TRP A 147 -5.74 8.46 18.22
C TRP A 147 -6.72 7.58 17.44
N ALA A 148 -6.25 6.68 16.61
CA ALA A 148 -7.06 5.71 15.87
C ALA A 148 -7.89 4.79 16.79
N ASP A 149 -7.31 4.34 17.89
CA ASP A 149 -8.01 3.54 18.91
C ASP A 149 -9.18 4.31 19.58
N ILE A 150 -9.14 5.63 19.56
CA ILE A 150 -10.13 6.52 20.20
C ILE A 150 -11.17 7.05 19.20
N SER A 151 -10.79 7.23 17.94
CA SER A 151 -11.64 7.76 16.87
C SER A 151 -11.94 6.68 15.83
N ALA A 152 -13.21 6.33 15.67
CA ALA A 152 -13.64 5.40 14.61
C ALA A 152 -13.41 5.95 13.18
N GLU A 153 -12.91 7.18 13.04
CA GLU A 153 -12.72 7.88 11.77
C GLU A 153 -11.49 7.41 10.98
N THR A 154 -10.56 6.68 11.61
CA THR A 154 -9.28 6.27 11.00
C THR A 154 -9.21 4.79 10.64
N ALA A 155 -10.33 4.12 10.54
CA ALA A 155 -10.39 2.66 10.29
C ALA A 155 -9.76 2.20 8.95
N GLY A 156 -9.42 3.12 8.05
CA GLY A 156 -8.79 2.82 6.74
C GLY A 156 -7.33 3.24 6.62
N GLU A 157 -6.79 3.97 7.60
CA GLU A 157 -5.41 4.45 7.53
C GLU A 157 -4.43 3.34 7.92
N GLN A 158 -3.51 3.05 7.03
CA GLN A 158 -2.49 2.00 7.22
C GLN A 158 -1.14 2.67 7.51
N TYR A 159 -0.55 2.33 8.65
CA TYR A 159 0.80 2.77 9.00
C TYR A 159 1.79 1.65 8.71
N THR A 160 2.82 1.98 7.94
CA THR A 160 3.85 1.00 7.56
C THR A 160 4.89 0.86 8.67
N PRO A 161 5.07 -0.33 9.24
CA PRO A 161 6.05 -0.57 10.29
C PRO A 161 7.49 -0.43 9.79
N GLU A 162 8.39 -0.11 10.72
CA GLU A 162 9.81 0.16 10.45
C GLU A 162 10.55 -0.99 9.77
N ASP A 163 10.27 -2.23 10.15
CA ASP A 163 10.85 -3.42 9.54
C ASP A 163 10.37 -3.63 8.09
N ILE A 164 9.14 -3.24 7.78
CA ILE A 164 8.61 -3.26 6.41
C ILE A 164 9.21 -2.12 5.59
N ILE A 165 9.34 -0.92 6.15
CA ILE A 165 10.05 0.20 5.51
C ILE A 165 11.49 -0.21 5.17
N ALA A 166 12.17 -0.88 6.12
CA ALA A 166 13.51 -1.41 5.89
C ALA A 166 13.57 -2.40 4.72
N LEU A 167 12.62 -3.36 4.70
CA LEU A 167 12.53 -4.33 3.61
C LEU A 167 12.30 -3.63 2.26
N ILE A 168 11.40 -2.66 2.21
CA ILE A 168 11.11 -1.90 0.99
C ILE A 168 12.36 -1.16 0.51
N ALA A 169 13.08 -0.47 1.39
CA ALA A 169 14.30 0.23 1.03
C ALA A 169 15.42 -0.73 0.54
N GLU A 170 15.57 -1.88 1.19
CA GLU A 170 16.52 -2.92 0.79
C GLU A 170 16.16 -3.51 -0.59
N ILE A 171 14.86 -3.70 -0.88
CA ILE A 171 14.39 -4.12 -2.21
C ILE A 171 14.65 -3.03 -3.26
N VAL A 172 14.34 -1.77 -2.96
CA VAL A 172 14.62 -0.63 -3.84
C VAL A 172 16.09 -0.61 -4.21
N SER A 173 16.98 -0.59 -3.22
CA SER A 173 18.43 -0.55 -3.44
C SER A 173 18.94 -1.73 -4.28
N ALA A 174 18.36 -2.92 -4.09
CA ALA A 174 18.74 -4.12 -4.83
C ALA A 174 18.21 -4.15 -6.29
N LYS A 175 17.22 -3.33 -6.61
CA LYS A 175 16.49 -3.40 -7.89
C LYS A 175 16.67 -2.22 -8.80
N ILE A 176 16.91 -1.02 -8.27
CA ILE A 176 17.13 0.16 -9.11
C ILE A 176 18.53 0.12 -9.71
N ASN A 177 18.65 0.56 -10.94
CA ASN A 177 19.93 0.69 -11.66
C ASN A 177 20.31 2.16 -11.78
N ILE A 178 20.41 2.83 -10.63
CA ILE A 178 20.77 4.24 -10.50
C ILE A 178 22.08 4.31 -9.71
N SER A 179 23.00 5.15 -10.16
CA SER A 179 24.26 5.37 -9.44
C SER A 179 23.99 6.06 -8.09
N HIS A 180 24.79 5.76 -7.08
CA HIS A 180 24.69 6.44 -5.78
C HIS A 180 24.98 7.96 -5.86
N ASP A 181 25.58 8.43 -6.95
CA ASP A 181 25.86 9.84 -7.21
C ASP A 181 24.80 10.52 -8.08
N ASP A 182 23.78 9.79 -8.52
CA ASP A 182 22.66 10.31 -9.31
C ASP A 182 21.41 10.49 -8.46
N TYR A 183 20.46 11.31 -8.96
CA TYR A 183 19.17 11.51 -8.30
C TYR A 183 18.28 10.27 -8.39
N VAL A 184 17.64 9.94 -7.27
CA VAL A 184 16.54 8.99 -7.19
C VAL A 184 15.25 9.77 -6.97
N HIS A 185 14.36 9.75 -7.93
CA HIS A 185 13.03 10.37 -7.79
C HIS A 185 12.06 9.37 -7.16
N LEU A 186 11.82 9.56 -5.86
CA LEU A 186 10.95 8.71 -5.03
C LEU A 186 9.57 9.34 -4.88
N TYR A 187 8.51 8.54 -4.97
CA TYR A 187 7.12 8.99 -4.83
C TYR A 187 6.29 8.06 -3.95
N ASP A 188 5.45 8.67 -3.11
CA ASP A 188 4.38 7.97 -2.37
C ASP A 188 3.04 8.69 -2.65
N PRO A 189 2.10 8.06 -3.37
CA PRO A 189 0.80 8.65 -3.73
C PRO A 189 -0.18 8.76 -2.56
N THR A 190 0.11 8.11 -1.44
CA THR A 190 -0.74 8.00 -0.25
C THR A 190 0.10 8.13 1.01
N CYS A 191 0.95 9.18 1.02
CA CYS A 191 2.07 9.25 1.96
C CYS A 191 1.66 9.37 3.44
N GLY A 192 0.41 9.72 3.74
CA GLY A 192 -0.01 9.93 5.12
C GLY A 192 0.84 11.00 5.80
N GLY A 193 1.41 10.68 6.95
CA GLY A 193 2.42 11.52 7.60
C GLY A 193 3.83 11.36 7.01
N ALA A 194 3.96 10.75 5.83
CA ALA A 194 5.19 10.51 5.09
C ALA A 194 6.19 9.52 5.71
N ASN A 195 5.76 8.68 6.64
CA ASN A 195 6.65 7.73 7.30
C ASN A 195 7.31 6.74 6.34
N LEU A 196 6.52 6.15 5.42
CA LEU A 196 7.05 5.23 4.42
C LEU A 196 7.99 5.97 3.47
N LEU A 197 7.56 7.10 2.93
CA LEU A 197 8.34 7.91 2.00
C LEU A 197 9.70 8.32 2.59
N PHE A 198 9.67 8.98 3.73
CA PHE A 198 10.90 9.49 4.35
C PHE A 198 11.76 8.37 4.98
N GLY A 199 11.10 7.33 5.52
CA GLY A 199 11.84 6.19 6.04
C GLY A 199 12.59 5.41 4.96
N VAL A 200 12.04 5.31 3.75
CA VAL A 200 12.75 4.73 2.60
C VAL A 200 13.87 5.67 2.14
N ALA A 201 13.61 6.98 2.04
CA ALA A 201 14.63 7.95 1.66
C ALA A 201 15.84 7.95 2.63
N ASP A 202 15.58 8.00 3.94
CA ASP A 202 16.64 7.96 4.97
C ASP A 202 17.51 6.70 4.85
N ARG A 203 16.86 5.53 4.65
CA ARG A 203 17.60 4.27 4.49
C ARG A 203 18.37 4.16 3.20
N LEU A 204 17.88 4.75 2.11
CA LEU A 204 18.66 4.83 0.87
C LEU A 204 19.88 5.74 1.04
N ASN A 205 19.75 6.83 1.80
CA ASN A 205 20.90 7.66 2.18
C ASN A 205 21.92 6.88 3.03
N ASP A 206 21.46 6.10 4.01
CA ASP A 206 22.32 5.24 4.84
C ASP A 206 23.06 4.18 4.00
N ILE A 207 22.44 3.68 2.93
CA ILE A 207 23.04 2.73 1.98
C ILE A 207 24.08 3.42 1.08
N GLY A 208 24.00 4.76 0.92
CA GLY A 208 24.98 5.56 0.20
C GLY A 208 24.46 6.35 -0.99
N TYR A 209 23.15 6.35 -1.28
CA TYR A 209 22.56 7.23 -2.27
C TYR A 209 22.62 8.68 -1.77
N LYS A 210 23.18 9.59 -2.56
CA LYS A 210 23.44 10.97 -2.11
C LYS A 210 22.24 11.92 -2.33
N TYR A 211 21.50 11.71 -3.39
CA TYR A 211 20.45 12.63 -3.83
C TYR A 211 19.12 11.91 -3.99
N ILE A 212 18.16 12.21 -3.12
CA ILE A 212 16.84 11.58 -3.16
C ILE A 212 15.79 12.67 -3.15
N ALA A 213 15.12 12.84 -4.27
CA ALA A 213 13.98 13.73 -4.39
C ALA A 213 12.71 13.00 -3.92
N ALA A 214 12.31 13.24 -2.67
CA ALA A 214 11.17 12.58 -2.04
C ALA A 214 9.88 13.37 -2.30
N ASN A 215 8.91 12.77 -2.99
CA ASN A 215 7.65 13.40 -3.36
C ASN A 215 6.47 12.62 -2.76
N GLY A 216 5.50 13.32 -2.16
CA GLY A 216 4.35 12.69 -1.53
C GLY A 216 3.04 13.41 -1.80
N SER A 217 1.95 12.65 -1.95
CA SER A 217 0.59 13.17 -2.03
C SER A 217 -0.23 12.69 -0.85
N GLU A 218 -1.00 13.61 -0.25
CA GLU A 218 -1.93 13.29 0.84
C GLU A 218 -3.17 14.18 0.75
N TRP A 219 -4.33 13.62 1.01
CA TRP A 219 -5.62 14.32 0.96
C TRP A 219 -6.25 14.58 2.33
N ASN A 220 -5.79 13.87 3.36
CA ASN A 220 -6.22 14.11 4.73
C ASN A 220 -5.51 15.35 5.27
N ASP A 221 -6.28 16.35 5.69
CA ASP A 221 -5.78 17.65 6.15
C ASP A 221 -4.69 17.53 7.23
N ALA A 222 -4.93 16.72 8.25
CA ALA A 222 -4.03 16.61 9.39
C ALA A 222 -2.74 15.86 9.06
N LEU A 223 -2.85 14.78 8.27
CA LEU A 223 -1.69 14.00 7.84
C LEU A 223 -0.83 14.78 6.84
N PHE A 224 -1.48 15.47 5.90
CA PHE A 224 -0.79 16.39 4.99
C PHE A 224 0.00 17.46 5.76
N ALA A 225 -0.61 18.10 6.76
CA ALA A 225 0.08 19.13 7.54
C ALA A 225 1.33 18.59 8.24
N LEU A 226 1.25 17.38 8.82
CA LEU A 226 2.40 16.73 9.45
C LEU A 226 3.49 16.39 8.43
N ALA A 227 3.12 15.76 7.31
CA ALA A 227 4.05 15.42 6.25
C ALA A 227 4.71 16.68 5.66
N LYS A 228 3.93 17.74 5.48
CA LYS A 228 4.43 19.02 4.97
C LYS A 228 5.39 19.70 5.94
N ILE A 229 5.08 19.72 7.24
CA ILE A 229 5.97 20.22 8.28
C ILE A 229 7.30 19.45 8.28
N GLU A 230 7.25 18.12 8.26
CA GLU A 230 8.47 17.29 8.23
C GLU A 230 9.28 17.52 6.95
N SER A 231 8.63 17.76 5.80
CA SER A 231 9.32 18.04 4.54
C SER A 231 10.12 19.35 4.55
N LEU A 232 9.79 20.30 5.41
CA LEU A 232 10.52 21.57 5.52
C LEU A 232 11.94 21.41 6.08
N PHE A 233 12.20 20.30 6.77
CA PHE A 233 13.49 19.98 7.38
C PHE A 233 14.26 18.92 6.59
N ARG A 234 13.93 18.74 5.31
CA ARG A 234 14.54 17.75 4.43
C ARG A 234 14.93 18.38 3.11
N GLU A 235 16.09 18.04 2.63
CA GLU A 235 16.51 18.40 1.29
C GLU A 235 15.65 17.66 0.26
N ASP A 236 15.29 18.34 -0.84
CA ASP A 236 14.57 17.77 -1.99
C ASP A 236 13.27 17.01 -1.64
N ALA A 237 12.52 17.48 -0.63
CA ALA A 237 11.24 16.90 -0.24
C ALA A 237 10.07 17.79 -0.65
N GLU A 238 9.11 17.24 -1.39
CA GLU A 238 7.91 17.95 -1.83
C GLU A 238 6.64 17.17 -1.47
N ILE A 239 5.82 17.73 -0.57
CA ILE A 239 4.50 17.18 -0.22
C ILE A 239 3.40 18.06 -0.78
N LYS A 240 2.45 17.46 -1.51
CA LYS A 240 1.30 18.14 -2.11
C LYS A 240 -0.01 17.62 -1.57
N TYR A 241 -0.91 18.57 -1.33
CA TYR A 241 -2.28 18.27 -0.92
C TYR A 241 -3.14 17.86 -2.11
N GLY A 242 -3.89 16.79 -1.98
CA GLY A 242 -4.89 16.37 -2.96
C GLY A 242 -5.15 14.88 -3.00
N ASN A 243 -6.28 14.55 -3.61
CA ASN A 243 -6.62 13.15 -3.90
C ASN A 243 -5.87 12.68 -5.14
N THR A 244 -4.92 11.79 -4.95
CA THR A 244 -4.05 11.24 -6.00
C THR A 244 -4.80 10.71 -7.21
N LEU A 245 -5.96 10.08 -7.01
CA LEU A 245 -6.72 9.46 -8.10
C LEU A 245 -7.54 10.46 -8.94
N THR A 246 -7.76 11.69 -8.44
CA THR A 246 -8.64 12.66 -9.10
C THR A 246 -7.95 13.99 -9.39
N THR A 247 -7.19 14.54 -8.44
CA THR A 247 -6.53 15.85 -8.60
C THR A 247 -5.12 15.77 -9.17
N LEU A 248 -4.49 14.60 -9.11
CA LEU A 248 -3.16 14.31 -9.67
C LEU A 248 -2.11 15.38 -9.30
N PRO A 249 -1.77 15.54 -7.99
CA PRO A 249 -0.90 16.62 -7.53
C PRO A 249 0.47 16.68 -8.22
N PHE A 250 0.96 15.54 -8.72
CA PHE A 250 2.23 15.44 -9.45
C PHE A 250 2.07 15.14 -10.94
N LYS A 251 0.94 15.55 -11.54
CA LYS A 251 0.71 15.36 -12.99
C LYS A 251 1.89 15.89 -13.82
N GLY A 252 2.40 15.05 -14.71
CA GLY A 252 3.50 15.38 -15.62
C GLY A 252 4.90 15.17 -15.03
N LYS A 253 5.00 14.69 -13.78
CA LYS A 253 6.24 14.11 -13.25
C LYS A 253 6.26 12.60 -13.48
N GLU A 254 7.43 12.04 -13.65
CA GLU A 254 7.70 10.61 -13.68
C GLU A 254 8.71 10.27 -12.60
N PHE A 255 8.66 9.06 -12.08
CA PHE A 255 9.45 8.65 -10.93
C PHE A 255 10.23 7.36 -11.22
N ASP A 256 11.39 7.24 -10.58
CA ASP A 256 12.20 6.03 -10.61
C ASP A 256 11.66 4.96 -9.69
N VAL A 257 11.13 5.40 -8.55
CA VAL A 257 10.63 4.54 -7.48
C VAL A 257 9.30 5.07 -6.97
N VAL A 258 8.30 4.21 -6.96
CA VAL A 258 7.03 4.48 -6.28
C VAL A 258 6.85 3.48 -5.16
N VAL A 259 6.69 3.98 -3.93
CA VAL A 259 6.39 3.17 -2.76
C VAL A 259 5.01 3.55 -2.24
N ALA A 260 4.18 2.60 -1.88
CA ALA A 260 2.83 2.89 -1.43
C ALA A 260 2.30 1.87 -0.44
N ASN A 261 1.55 2.37 0.54
CA ASN A 261 0.67 1.56 1.37
C ASN A 261 -0.74 2.18 1.32
N PRO A 262 -1.45 2.03 0.18
CA PRO A 262 -2.73 2.68 -0.03
C PRO A 262 -3.82 2.10 0.88
N PRO A 263 -4.91 2.84 1.10
CA PRO A 263 -6.05 2.31 1.81
C PRO A 263 -6.71 1.19 1.00
N TYR A 264 -6.86 0.00 1.59
CA TYR A 264 -7.55 -1.13 0.98
C TYR A 264 -8.86 -1.44 1.71
N GLY A 265 -9.82 -1.98 0.95
CA GLY A 265 -11.19 -2.20 1.45
C GLY A 265 -11.99 -0.91 1.62
N ILE A 266 -11.53 0.20 1.05
CA ILE A 266 -12.22 1.48 1.10
C ILE A 266 -13.01 1.74 -0.19
N PRO A 267 -14.33 2.03 -0.07
CA PRO A 267 -15.15 2.36 -1.22
C PRO A 267 -14.72 3.68 -1.88
N TRP A 268 -14.61 3.68 -3.22
CA TRP A 268 -14.33 4.87 -4.02
C TRP A 268 -15.57 5.46 -4.70
N LYS A 269 -16.75 5.00 -4.32
CA LYS A 269 -18.04 5.43 -4.89
C LYS A 269 -18.23 6.96 -4.89
N GLY A 270 -17.70 7.65 -3.89
CA GLY A 270 -17.79 9.12 -3.80
C GLY A 270 -17.09 9.85 -4.94
N TYR A 271 -16.10 9.22 -5.56
CA TYR A 271 -15.28 9.77 -6.66
C TYR A 271 -15.47 9.01 -7.97
N GLU A 272 -16.43 8.09 -8.04
CA GLU A 272 -16.62 7.19 -9.19
C GLU A 272 -16.76 7.95 -10.51
N LYS A 273 -17.54 9.04 -10.51
CA LYS A 273 -17.77 9.83 -11.72
C LYS A 273 -16.48 10.49 -12.23
N GLU A 274 -15.67 11.03 -11.34
CA GLU A 274 -14.42 11.69 -11.67
C GLU A 274 -13.40 10.68 -12.20
N ILE A 275 -13.24 9.56 -11.49
CA ILE A 275 -12.30 8.49 -11.85
C ILE A 275 -12.68 7.85 -13.20
N ARG A 276 -13.98 7.56 -13.45
CA ARG A 276 -14.41 6.98 -14.73
C ARG A 276 -14.33 7.95 -15.92
N ASN A 277 -14.36 9.25 -15.65
CA ASN A 277 -14.21 10.29 -16.68
C ASN A 277 -12.75 10.73 -16.88
N ASP A 278 -11.81 10.14 -16.16
CA ASP A 278 -10.40 10.46 -16.31
C ASP A 278 -9.92 10.21 -17.74
N GLN A 279 -9.21 11.18 -18.31
CA GLN A 279 -8.68 11.14 -19.67
C GLN A 279 -7.15 11.08 -19.71
N THR A 280 -6.51 10.88 -18.56
CA THR A 280 -5.05 10.86 -18.47
C THR A 280 -4.44 9.54 -18.89
N GLY A 281 -5.24 8.47 -18.91
CA GLY A 281 -4.79 7.12 -19.22
C GLY A 281 -4.21 6.36 -18.02
N GLN A 282 -4.32 6.91 -16.81
CA GLN A 282 -3.84 6.22 -15.60
C GLN A 282 -4.62 4.95 -15.29
N PHE A 283 -5.87 4.82 -15.74
CA PHE A 283 -6.71 3.67 -15.48
C PHE A 283 -7.08 2.93 -16.76
N ALA A 284 -6.59 1.72 -16.93
CA ALA A 284 -7.01 0.85 -18.03
C ALA A 284 -8.36 0.18 -17.72
N PHE A 285 -8.61 -0.18 -16.46
CA PHE A 285 -9.82 -0.83 -16.00
C PHE A 285 -10.20 -0.35 -14.59
N PHE A 286 -11.46 -0.58 -14.21
CA PHE A 286 -12.00 -0.13 -12.93
C PHE A 286 -12.41 -1.33 -12.07
N PRO A 287 -11.92 -1.43 -10.82
CA PRO A 287 -12.35 -2.47 -9.90
C PRO A 287 -13.78 -2.20 -9.40
N SER A 288 -14.31 -3.09 -8.59
CA SER A 288 -15.59 -2.84 -7.91
C SER A 288 -15.51 -1.59 -7.04
N VAL A 289 -16.61 -0.85 -6.93
CA VAL A 289 -16.65 0.42 -6.18
C VAL A 289 -16.46 0.24 -4.66
N SER A 290 -16.46 -0.98 -4.19
CA SER A 290 -16.30 -1.32 -2.77
C SER A 290 -14.84 -1.38 -2.30
N ASP A 291 -13.88 -1.48 -3.24
CA ASP A 291 -12.45 -1.54 -2.92
C ASP A 291 -11.61 -0.88 -4.01
N GLY A 292 -10.96 0.23 -3.67
CA GLY A 292 -10.18 1.06 -4.58
C GLY A 292 -8.69 0.70 -4.69
N GLN A 293 -8.19 -0.31 -3.96
CA GLN A 293 -6.74 -0.57 -3.89
C GLN A 293 -6.08 -0.76 -5.27
N LEU A 294 -6.73 -1.44 -6.20
CA LEU A 294 -6.19 -1.66 -7.54
C LEU A 294 -6.22 -0.42 -8.46
N LEU A 295 -6.90 0.67 -8.07
CA LEU A 295 -6.74 1.96 -8.75
C LEU A 295 -5.37 2.56 -8.45
N PHE A 296 -4.92 2.45 -7.18
CA PHE A 296 -3.58 2.92 -6.79
C PHE A 296 -2.49 2.15 -7.52
N LEU A 297 -2.61 0.84 -7.63
CA LEU A 297 -1.62 0.02 -8.33
C LEU A 297 -1.47 0.42 -9.83
N GLN A 298 -2.59 0.75 -10.51
CA GLN A 298 -2.54 1.28 -11.87
C GLN A 298 -1.93 2.69 -11.91
N HIS A 299 -2.37 3.58 -11.01
CA HIS A 299 -1.80 4.92 -10.88
C HIS A 299 -0.28 4.87 -10.66
N ASN A 300 0.18 4.02 -9.77
CA ASN A 300 1.59 3.86 -9.45
C ASN A 300 2.41 3.40 -10.65
N ALA A 301 1.88 2.43 -11.41
CA ALA A 301 2.50 2.01 -12.67
C ALA A 301 2.53 3.15 -13.69
N TRP A 302 1.48 3.97 -13.75
CA TRP A 302 1.40 5.11 -14.68
C TRP A 302 2.39 6.22 -14.32
N MET A 303 2.68 6.43 -13.03
CA MET A 303 3.62 7.45 -12.55
C MET A 303 5.10 7.08 -12.76
N LEU A 304 5.42 5.83 -13.09
CA LEU A 304 6.79 5.43 -13.39
C LEU A 304 7.25 5.96 -14.75
N HIS A 305 8.55 6.19 -14.88
CA HIS A 305 9.18 6.35 -16.18
C HIS A 305 8.75 5.25 -17.15
N GLU A 306 8.59 5.59 -18.44
CA GLU A 306 8.03 4.68 -19.44
C GLU A 306 8.85 3.39 -19.58
N ASP A 307 10.17 3.53 -19.62
CA ASP A 307 11.12 2.43 -19.87
C ASP A 307 11.89 1.97 -18.63
N SER A 308 11.52 2.45 -17.47
CA SER A 308 12.24 2.15 -16.23
C SER A 308 11.35 2.28 -15.00
N GLY A 309 11.95 2.14 -13.85
CA GLY A 309 11.29 2.38 -12.58
C GLY A 309 10.66 1.12 -11.97
N ILE A 310 10.41 1.22 -10.68
CA ILE A 310 9.88 0.15 -9.84
C ILE A 310 8.77 0.67 -8.94
N VAL A 311 7.68 -0.10 -8.83
CA VAL A 311 6.65 0.09 -7.80
C VAL A 311 6.83 -0.97 -6.73
N ILE A 312 6.72 -0.58 -5.48
CA ILE A 312 6.55 -1.51 -4.36
C ILE A 312 5.31 -1.06 -3.58
N GLU A 313 4.24 -1.83 -3.71
CA GLU A 313 2.95 -1.49 -3.10
C GLU A 313 2.48 -2.59 -2.16
N VAL A 314 2.02 -2.17 -0.97
CA VAL A 314 1.40 -3.05 0.01
C VAL A 314 -0.07 -3.20 -0.32
N ASN A 315 -0.53 -4.44 -0.48
CA ASN A 315 -1.93 -4.76 -0.74
C ASN A 315 -2.43 -5.88 0.17
N ASN A 316 -3.73 -5.96 0.36
CA ASN A 316 -4.34 -7.11 1.01
C ASN A 316 -4.58 -8.26 0.00
N GLY A 317 -5.03 -9.42 0.49
CA GLY A 317 -5.24 -10.60 -0.34
C GLY A 317 -6.28 -10.43 -1.44
N SER A 318 -7.24 -9.52 -1.32
CA SER A 318 -8.26 -9.31 -2.34
C SER A 318 -7.66 -8.83 -3.67
N SER A 319 -6.51 -8.15 -3.64
CA SER A 319 -5.78 -7.76 -4.85
C SER A 319 -5.41 -8.93 -5.75
N LEU A 320 -5.25 -10.12 -5.18
CA LEU A 320 -4.81 -11.33 -5.88
C LEU A 320 -5.95 -12.13 -6.49
N PHE A 321 -7.11 -12.21 -5.83
CA PHE A 321 -8.16 -13.16 -6.20
C PHE A 321 -9.56 -12.55 -6.31
N SER A 322 -9.80 -11.29 -5.90
CA SER A 322 -11.10 -10.67 -6.09
C SER A 322 -11.43 -10.46 -7.55
N GLY A 323 -12.72 -10.50 -7.84
CA GLY A 323 -13.24 -10.37 -9.19
C GLY A 323 -13.21 -11.68 -9.98
N ASP A 324 -14.29 -11.87 -10.72
CA ASP A 324 -14.43 -13.01 -11.63
C ASP A 324 -13.71 -12.74 -12.95
N ALA A 325 -13.48 -13.75 -13.78
CA ALA A 325 -12.91 -13.59 -15.10
C ALA A 325 -13.71 -12.56 -15.92
N GLY A 326 -13.01 -11.57 -16.49
CA GLY A 326 -13.63 -10.45 -17.21
C GLY A 326 -14.17 -9.33 -16.30
N SER A 327 -14.09 -9.45 -14.97
CA SER A 327 -14.38 -8.35 -14.06
C SER A 327 -13.26 -7.29 -14.05
N GLY A 328 -13.54 -6.15 -13.43
CA GLY A 328 -12.57 -5.07 -13.35
C GLY A 328 -11.26 -5.48 -12.71
N GLU A 329 -11.31 -6.14 -11.56
CA GLU A 329 -10.11 -6.60 -10.83
C GLU A 329 -9.30 -7.61 -11.65
N SER A 330 -9.97 -8.58 -12.26
CA SER A 330 -9.33 -9.57 -13.12
C SER A 330 -8.67 -8.90 -14.33
N ASN A 331 -9.35 -7.94 -14.95
CA ASN A 331 -8.83 -7.20 -16.09
C ASN A 331 -7.64 -6.30 -15.73
N ILE A 332 -7.64 -5.70 -14.53
CA ILE A 332 -6.49 -4.92 -14.04
C ILE A 332 -5.27 -5.84 -13.89
N ARG A 333 -5.44 -6.98 -13.21
CA ARG A 333 -4.34 -7.96 -13.11
C ARG A 333 -3.85 -8.39 -14.49
N LYS A 334 -4.79 -8.74 -15.39
CA LYS A 334 -4.44 -9.09 -16.77
C LYS A 334 -3.64 -7.98 -17.45
N TYR A 335 -4.05 -6.72 -17.33
CA TYR A 335 -3.36 -5.58 -17.90
C TYR A 335 -1.90 -5.47 -17.41
N LEU A 336 -1.68 -5.62 -16.10
CA LEU A 336 -0.33 -5.58 -15.53
C LEU A 336 0.56 -6.74 -16.00
N PHE A 337 -0.03 -7.93 -16.18
CA PHE A 337 0.68 -9.10 -16.68
C PHE A 337 0.91 -9.05 -18.21
N ASP A 338 -0.05 -8.56 -18.98
CA ASP A 338 0.09 -8.39 -20.43
C ASP A 338 1.27 -7.47 -20.75
N ASN A 339 1.41 -6.38 -20.00
CA ASN A 339 2.53 -5.46 -20.10
C ASN A 339 3.84 -6.00 -19.50
N ASP A 340 3.81 -7.17 -18.93
CA ASP A 340 4.96 -7.80 -18.25
C ASP A 340 5.58 -6.96 -17.14
N TRP A 341 4.77 -6.16 -16.43
CA TRP A 341 5.28 -5.31 -15.35
C TRP A 341 5.39 -6.04 -14.01
N VAL A 342 4.59 -7.07 -13.75
CA VAL A 342 4.65 -7.81 -12.48
C VAL A 342 5.92 -8.64 -12.42
N GLU A 343 6.87 -8.25 -11.57
CA GLU A 343 8.12 -8.99 -11.36
C GLU A 343 7.99 -9.96 -10.20
N ALA A 344 7.40 -9.51 -9.08
CA ALA A 344 7.27 -10.34 -7.89
C ALA A 344 6.01 -10.02 -7.10
N ILE A 345 5.54 -11.01 -6.34
CA ILE A 345 4.56 -10.84 -5.29
C ILE A 345 5.11 -11.56 -4.04
N ILE A 346 5.22 -10.83 -2.94
CA ILE A 346 5.76 -11.35 -1.68
C ILE A 346 4.64 -11.41 -0.67
N GLN A 347 4.32 -12.60 -0.18
CA GLN A 347 3.40 -12.78 0.94
C GLN A 347 4.11 -12.44 2.24
N MET A 348 3.55 -11.49 3.01
CA MET A 348 4.07 -11.06 4.29
C MET A 348 3.49 -11.91 5.44
N PRO A 349 4.14 -11.91 6.62
CA PRO A 349 3.54 -12.51 7.80
C PRO A 349 2.21 -11.86 8.18
N SER A 350 1.30 -12.61 8.79
CA SER A 350 0.13 -12.04 9.45
C SER A 350 0.55 -11.26 10.70
N ASP A 351 -0.30 -10.37 11.18
CA ASP A 351 -0.05 -9.57 12.39
C ASP A 351 1.23 -8.71 12.32
N GLU A 352 1.63 -8.31 11.12
CA GLU A 352 2.81 -7.48 10.86
C GLU A 352 2.50 -5.99 10.91
N PHE A 353 1.26 -5.59 10.66
CA PHE A 353 0.81 -4.20 10.67
C PHE A 353 0.12 -3.81 11.99
N PHE A 354 0.13 -2.50 12.31
CA PHE A 354 -0.37 -2.00 13.61
C PHE A 354 -1.88 -2.09 13.76
N ASN A 355 -2.64 -1.89 12.69
CA ASN A 355 -4.11 -1.78 12.73
C ASN A 355 -4.82 -2.99 12.16
N THR A 356 -4.11 -3.98 11.65
CA THR A 356 -4.73 -5.16 11.08
C THR A 356 -3.91 -6.42 11.31
N GLY A 357 -4.60 -7.53 11.54
CA GLY A 357 -3.98 -8.87 11.61
C GLY A 357 -4.04 -9.63 10.29
N ILE A 358 -4.54 -9.00 9.21
CA ILE A 358 -4.66 -9.67 7.92
C ILE A 358 -3.29 -9.90 7.27
N VAL A 359 -3.23 -10.90 6.40
CA VAL A 359 -2.06 -11.13 5.56
C VAL A 359 -2.01 -10.07 4.47
N THR A 360 -0.85 -9.46 4.30
CA THR A 360 -0.57 -8.50 3.24
C THR A 360 0.42 -9.05 2.24
N TYR A 361 0.49 -8.39 1.10
CA TYR A 361 1.34 -8.77 -0.02
C TYR A 361 2.06 -7.53 -0.55
N LEU A 362 3.34 -7.65 -0.81
CA LEU A 362 4.08 -6.65 -1.56
C LEU A 362 4.00 -6.98 -3.04
N TRP A 363 3.39 -6.11 -3.80
CA TRP A 363 3.43 -6.14 -5.26
C TRP A 363 4.66 -5.38 -5.74
N ILE A 364 5.48 -6.04 -6.55
CA ILE A 364 6.65 -5.42 -7.18
C ILE A 364 6.40 -5.37 -8.68
N LEU A 365 6.18 -4.14 -9.18
CA LEU A 365 6.10 -3.88 -10.60
C LEU A 365 7.43 -3.30 -11.08
N ASN A 366 7.93 -3.79 -12.20
CA ASN A 366 9.17 -3.33 -12.81
C ASN A 366 8.98 -3.21 -14.33
N LYS A 367 9.06 -1.99 -14.84
CA LYS A 367 8.95 -1.74 -16.29
C LYS A 367 10.22 -2.13 -17.05
N ASN A 368 11.32 -2.29 -16.37
CA ASN A 368 12.62 -2.65 -16.98
C ASN A 368 13.16 -3.96 -16.43
N LYS A 369 12.39 -5.03 -16.57
CA LYS A 369 12.85 -6.37 -16.20
C LYS A 369 14.08 -6.77 -17.01
N GLN A 370 15.05 -7.38 -16.35
CA GLN A 370 16.17 -8.04 -17.02
C GLN A 370 15.65 -9.10 -18.00
N ILE A 371 16.39 -9.32 -19.08
CA ILE A 371 15.95 -10.18 -20.20
C ILE A 371 15.58 -11.60 -19.75
N GLU A 372 16.28 -12.14 -18.75
CA GLU A 372 16.07 -13.47 -18.19
C GLU A 372 14.78 -13.57 -17.36
N ARG A 373 14.22 -12.40 -16.95
CA ARG A 373 13.01 -12.29 -16.13
C ARG A 373 11.78 -11.89 -16.93
N LYS A 374 11.97 -11.57 -18.24
CA LYS A 374 10.82 -11.25 -19.09
C LYS A 374 9.85 -12.42 -19.17
N ASP A 375 8.58 -12.09 -19.15
CA ASP A 375 7.47 -13.05 -19.12
C ASP A 375 7.47 -14.01 -17.92
N LYS A 376 8.21 -13.69 -16.85
CA LYS A 376 8.27 -14.49 -15.63
C LYS A 376 7.90 -13.66 -14.40
N VAL A 377 7.38 -14.35 -13.40
CA VAL A 377 7.00 -13.79 -12.11
C VAL A 377 7.50 -14.70 -10.99
N ILE A 378 8.13 -14.13 -9.97
CA ILE A 378 8.48 -14.86 -8.77
C ILE A 378 7.46 -14.61 -7.67
N LEU A 379 6.98 -15.67 -7.05
CA LEU A 379 6.16 -15.61 -5.84
C LEU A 379 7.01 -16.04 -4.65
N ILE A 380 7.05 -15.17 -3.63
CA ILE A 380 7.85 -15.39 -2.42
C ILE A 380 6.90 -15.51 -1.23
N ASN A 381 7.00 -16.61 -0.51
CA ASN A 381 6.26 -16.83 0.73
C ASN A 381 7.13 -16.50 1.94
N ALA A 382 6.97 -15.31 2.49
CA ALA A 382 7.65 -14.87 3.70
C ALA A 382 6.79 -15.01 4.97
N SER A 383 5.67 -15.74 4.92
CA SER A 383 4.72 -15.88 6.03
C SER A 383 5.32 -16.37 7.35
N ASP A 384 6.41 -17.11 7.27
CA ASP A 384 7.12 -17.69 8.42
C ASP A 384 8.44 -16.96 8.76
N LEU A 385 8.77 -15.88 8.02
CA LEU A 385 9.99 -15.10 8.24
C LEU A 385 9.75 -13.96 9.23
N TRP A 386 9.62 -14.30 10.50
CA TRP A 386 9.37 -13.34 11.56
C TRP A 386 9.89 -13.81 12.92
N GLN A 387 10.02 -12.87 13.83
CA GLN A 387 10.21 -13.12 15.25
C GLN A 387 9.15 -12.37 16.08
N PRO A 388 8.81 -12.84 17.29
CA PRO A 388 7.83 -12.16 18.12
C PRO A 388 8.38 -10.83 18.63
N LEU A 389 7.54 -9.79 18.62
CA LEU A 389 7.84 -8.53 19.29
C LEU A 389 7.99 -8.75 20.80
N LYS A 390 8.93 -8.06 21.44
CA LYS A 390 9.06 -8.02 22.89
C LYS A 390 7.80 -7.46 23.58
N LYS A 391 7.11 -6.55 22.92
CA LYS A 391 5.86 -5.94 23.36
C LYS A 391 4.98 -5.65 22.16
N ASN A 392 3.75 -6.13 22.20
CA ASN A 392 2.79 -5.90 21.11
C ASN A 392 2.52 -4.40 20.90
N LYS A 393 2.44 -4.00 19.65
CA LYS A 393 2.12 -2.63 19.21
C LYS A 393 0.81 -2.65 18.41
N GLY A 394 -0.34 -2.43 19.04
CA GLY A 394 -1.65 -2.60 18.40
C GLY A 394 -1.87 -4.05 17.98
N SER A 395 -2.22 -4.28 16.73
CA SER A 395 -2.35 -5.62 16.13
C SER A 395 -1.00 -6.25 15.79
N LYS A 396 0.06 -5.46 15.63
CA LYS A 396 1.40 -5.96 15.31
C LYS A 396 1.97 -6.78 16.47
N ARG A 397 2.30 -8.03 16.18
CA ARG A 397 2.85 -9.01 17.14
C ARG A 397 4.17 -9.59 16.66
N LYS A 398 4.49 -9.39 15.41
CA LYS A 398 5.61 -9.96 14.70
C LYS A 398 6.49 -8.86 14.13
N GLU A 399 7.75 -9.15 13.91
CA GLU A 399 8.69 -8.27 13.21
C GLU A 399 9.66 -9.07 12.37
N MET A 400 10.11 -8.51 11.27
CA MET A 400 11.18 -9.08 10.45
C MET A 400 12.53 -8.55 10.92
N ASN A 401 13.40 -9.45 11.35
CA ASN A 401 14.79 -9.08 11.63
C ASN A 401 15.60 -8.91 10.33
N PRO A 402 16.85 -8.40 10.41
CA PRO A 402 17.69 -8.20 9.23
C PRO A 402 17.95 -9.48 8.42
N GLU A 403 18.07 -10.64 9.08
CA GLU A 403 18.31 -11.93 8.41
C GLU A 403 17.08 -12.36 7.59
N HIS A 404 15.88 -12.16 8.11
CA HIS A 404 14.63 -12.43 7.40
C HIS A 404 14.52 -11.56 6.14
N ARG A 405 14.76 -10.24 6.28
CA ARG A 405 14.71 -9.30 5.15
C ARG A 405 15.76 -9.64 4.11
N LYS A 406 17.01 -9.92 4.56
CA LYS A 406 18.08 -10.32 3.67
C LYS A 406 17.74 -11.57 2.86
N LEU A 407 17.11 -12.57 3.48
CA LEU A 407 16.68 -13.79 2.78
C LEU A 407 15.65 -13.47 1.68
N ILE A 408 14.71 -12.59 1.94
CA ILE A 408 13.70 -12.15 0.96
C ILE A 408 14.38 -11.43 -0.20
N VAL A 409 15.26 -10.45 0.09
CA VAL A 409 15.97 -9.67 -0.93
C VAL A 409 16.89 -10.55 -1.76
N ASP A 410 17.69 -11.42 -1.12
CA ASP A 410 18.57 -12.35 -1.83
C ASP A 410 17.77 -13.29 -2.75
N THR A 411 16.60 -13.76 -2.30
CA THR A 411 15.69 -14.61 -3.10
C THR A 411 15.14 -13.84 -4.32
N LEU A 412 14.71 -12.60 -4.12
CA LEU A 412 14.23 -11.74 -5.21
C LEU A 412 15.34 -11.44 -6.23
N VAL A 413 16.57 -11.20 -5.75
CA VAL A 413 17.73 -10.91 -6.60
C VAL A 413 18.16 -12.14 -7.39
N ARG A 414 18.22 -13.33 -6.79
CA ARG A 414 18.56 -14.58 -7.48
C ARG A 414 17.50 -15.00 -8.49
N PHE A 415 16.25 -14.72 -8.18
CA PHE A 415 15.11 -15.04 -9.04
C PHE A 415 15.02 -16.52 -9.43
N GLU A 416 15.16 -17.40 -8.45
CA GLU A 416 15.22 -18.85 -8.61
C GLU A 416 14.25 -19.56 -7.66
N ASN A 417 13.85 -20.77 -8.01
CA ASN A 417 13.07 -21.62 -7.13
C ASN A 417 13.87 -22.02 -5.90
N ASN A 418 13.26 -21.88 -4.73
CA ASN A 418 13.80 -22.36 -3.46
C ASN A 418 12.68 -22.72 -2.48
N ASP A 419 12.98 -22.93 -1.20
CA ASP A 419 12.01 -23.36 -0.19
C ASP A 419 10.88 -22.34 0.04
N ILE A 420 11.17 -21.04 -0.16
CA ILE A 420 10.20 -19.96 0.04
C ILE A 420 9.73 -19.30 -1.26
N ALA A 421 10.25 -19.68 -2.41
CA ALA A 421 9.94 -19.02 -3.67
C ALA A 421 9.78 -19.97 -4.85
N LYS A 422 8.88 -19.56 -5.75
CA LYS A 422 8.70 -20.21 -7.06
C LYS A 422 8.61 -19.20 -8.17
N VAL A 423 9.32 -19.48 -9.26
CA VAL A 423 9.27 -18.72 -10.51
C VAL A 423 8.30 -19.39 -11.45
N PHE A 424 7.41 -18.59 -12.01
CA PHE A 424 6.39 -19.02 -12.96
C PHE A 424 6.51 -18.24 -14.25
N ASP A 425 6.17 -18.86 -15.37
CA ASP A 425 5.85 -18.11 -16.58
C ASP A 425 4.55 -17.35 -16.35
N LYS A 426 4.45 -16.10 -16.82
CA LYS A 426 3.25 -15.26 -16.62
C LYS A 426 1.98 -15.95 -17.10
N TRP A 427 2.06 -16.79 -18.14
CA TRP A 427 0.94 -17.55 -18.69
C TRP A 427 0.35 -18.57 -17.71
N HIS A 428 1.09 -18.94 -16.66
CA HIS A 428 0.58 -19.81 -15.61
C HIS A 428 -0.65 -19.22 -14.90
N PHE A 429 -0.75 -17.89 -14.88
CA PHE A 429 -1.83 -17.18 -14.19
C PHE A 429 -3.04 -16.88 -15.07
N TYR A 430 -2.96 -17.18 -16.37
CA TYR A 430 -4.06 -16.95 -17.30
C TYR A 430 -4.99 -18.15 -17.34
N PHE A 431 -6.27 -17.86 -17.36
CA PHE A 431 -7.30 -18.90 -17.51
C PHE A 431 -8.46 -18.38 -18.35
N ASN A 432 -9.16 -19.31 -18.98
CA ASN A 432 -10.41 -19.06 -19.68
C ASN A 432 -11.55 -19.61 -18.84
N LYS A 433 -12.53 -18.78 -18.53
CA LYS A 433 -13.73 -19.19 -17.84
C LYS A 433 -14.83 -19.47 -18.86
N GLN A 434 -15.39 -20.66 -18.78
CA GLN A 434 -16.48 -21.07 -19.63
C GLN A 434 -17.65 -21.59 -18.79
N GLN A 435 -18.85 -21.39 -19.30
CA GLN A 435 -20.04 -22.02 -18.73
C GLN A 435 -20.22 -23.37 -19.37
N ILE A 436 -20.46 -24.37 -18.56
CA ILE A 436 -20.63 -25.75 -18.99
C ILE A 436 -22.00 -26.21 -18.53
N GLN A 437 -22.78 -26.76 -19.45
CA GLN A 437 -24.05 -27.40 -19.12
C GLN A 437 -23.89 -28.90 -19.32
N LEU A 438 -24.17 -29.67 -18.26
CA LEU A 438 -24.18 -31.09 -18.31
C LEU A 438 -25.47 -31.57 -18.97
N THR A 439 -25.35 -32.48 -19.94
CA THR A 439 -26.48 -33.08 -20.64
C THR A 439 -26.35 -34.57 -20.68
N GLU A 440 -27.47 -35.27 -20.64
CA GLU A 440 -27.54 -36.73 -20.83
C GLU A 440 -27.33 -37.08 -22.29
N ILE A 441 -26.65 -38.18 -22.55
CA ILE A 441 -26.51 -38.76 -23.88
C ILE A 441 -27.31 -40.07 -23.89
N ASP A 442 -28.17 -40.23 -24.90
CA ASP A 442 -28.90 -41.44 -25.10
C ASP A 442 -27.98 -42.60 -25.61
N SER A 443 -28.48 -43.80 -25.64
CA SER A 443 -27.77 -45.00 -26.11
C SER A 443 -27.30 -44.89 -27.57
N ASN A 444 -27.76 -43.88 -28.33
CA ASN A 444 -27.37 -43.62 -29.72
C ASN A 444 -26.37 -42.46 -29.83
N GLY A 445 -25.86 -41.97 -28.70
CA GLY A 445 -24.94 -40.83 -28.68
C GLY A 445 -25.58 -39.48 -29.00
N ARG A 446 -26.91 -39.35 -28.89
CA ARG A 446 -27.63 -38.10 -29.11
C ARG A 446 -27.84 -37.37 -27.77
N TYR A 447 -27.73 -36.08 -27.81
CA TYR A 447 -28.05 -35.23 -26.66
C TYR A 447 -29.52 -35.34 -26.29
N VAL A 448 -29.80 -35.64 -25.05
CA VAL A 448 -31.13 -35.54 -24.50
C VAL A 448 -31.41 -34.08 -24.17
N SER A 449 -32.55 -33.58 -24.57
CA SER A 449 -32.92 -32.17 -24.42
C SER A 449 -33.10 -31.67 -22.98
N GLN A 450 -32.93 -32.56 -22.01
CA GLN A 450 -33.00 -32.22 -20.59
C GLN A 450 -31.63 -32.34 -19.96
N SER A 451 -31.18 -31.28 -19.31
CA SER A 451 -29.98 -31.32 -18.48
C SER A 451 -30.15 -32.26 -17.33
N LEU A 452 -29.13 -33.07 -17.08
CA LEU A 452 -29.09 -33.98 -15.95
C LEU A 452 -29.07 -33.21 -14.64
N GLY A 453 -30.14 -33.33 -13.91
CA GLY A 453 -30.23 -32.93 -12.52
C GLY A 453 -30.56 -31.49 -12.23
N CYS A 454 -30.34 -30.55 -13.16
CA CYS A 454 -30.54 -29.15 -12.92
C CYS A 454 -30.96 -28.44 -14.21
N ALA A 455 -32.24 -28.44 -14.51
CA ALA A 455 -32.77 -27.77 -15.71
C ALA A 455 -32.38 -26.29 -15.70
N GLY A 456 -31.44 -25.91 -16.56
CA GLY A 456 -31.01 -24.54 -16.72
C GLY A 456 -29.92 -24.06 -15.77
N GLU A 457 -29.35 -24.89 -14.92
CA GLU A 457 -28.22 -24.51 -14.08
C GLU A 457 -26.89 -24.61 -14.83
N VAL A 458 -26.10 -23.60 -14.66
CA VAL A 458 -24.74 -23.53 -15.17
C VAL A 458 -23.79 -23.91 -14.06
N PHE A 459 -23.01 -24.96 -14.28
CA PHE A 459 -22.02 -25.39 -13.33
C PHE A 459 -20.74 -24.57 -13.50
N LYS A 460 -20.33 -23.91 -12.42
CA LYS A 460 -19.01 -23.31 -12.34
C LYS A 460 -18.03 -24.39 -11.88
N ILE A 461 -17.28 -24.91 -12.82
CA ILE A 461 -16.10 -25.70 -12.45
C ILE A 461 -15.09 -24.73 -11.88
N LYS A 462 -14.52 -25.05 -10.73
CA LYS A 462 -13.49 -24.19 -10.14
C LYS A 462 -12.33 -24.05 -11.11
N ASP A 463 -11.77 -22.86 -11.15
CA ASP A 463 -10.71 -22.50 -12.10
C ASP A 463 -9.52 -23.49 -12.08
N ALA A 464 -9.22 -24.07 -10.91
CA ALA A 464 -8.22 -25.11 -10.75
C ALA A 464 -8.49 -26.36 -11.62
N ASP A 465 -9.75 -26.65 -11.92
CA ASP A 465 -10.14 -27.86 -12.64
C ASP A 465 -10.08 -27.69 -14.17
N ILE A 466 -10.01 -26.42 -14.62
CA ILE A 466 -10.01 -26.06 -16.06
C ILE A 466 -8.65 -25.59 -16.56
N ILE A 467 -7.74 -25.25 -15.68
CA ILE A 467 -6.43 -24.61 -16.01
C ILE A 467 -5.65 -25.37 -17.05
N ALA A 468 -6.03 -26.53 -17.26
CA ALA A 468 -5.21 -27.37 -18.06
C ALA A 468 -5.78 -27.69 -19.43
N VAL A 469 -6.83 -27.05 -19.90
CA VAL A 469 -7.34 -27.22 -21.26
C VAL A 469 -6.36 -26.60 -22.25
N LYS A 470 -5.42 -27.39 -22.70
CA LYS A 470 -4.64 -27.03 -23.88
C LYS A 470 -5.56 -27.06 -25.09
N SER A 471 -5.46 -26.04 -25.91
CA SER A 471 -6.20 -25.88 -27.16
C SER A 471 -5.93 -26.98 -28.24
N SER A 472 -5.23 -28.03 -27.90
CA SER A 472 -4.85 -29.09 -28.84
C SER A 472 -4.75 -30.46 -28.18
N GLY A 473 -5.88 -31.08 -27.88
CA GLY A 473 -5.85 -32.49 -27.49
C GLY A 473 -6.95 -32.88 -26.52
N VAL A 474 -7.23 -34.17 -26.51
CA VAL A 474 -8.09 -34.81 -25.54
C VAL A 474 -7.40 -34.78 -24.18
N TRP A 475 -8.10 -34.35 -23.16
CA TRP A 475 -7.64 -34.35 -21.80
C TRP A 475 -8.21 -35.57 -21.08
N GLU A 476 -7.33 -36.40 -20.59
CA GLU A 476 -7.69 -37.44 -19.62
C GLU A 476 -7.29 -36.96 -18.23
N TRP A 477 -8.25 -36.78 -17.42
CA TRP A 477 -8.04 -36.45 -16.01
C TRP A 477 -8.39 -37.66 -15.15
N PRO A 478 -7.40 -38.40 -14.63
CA PRO A 478 -7.69 -39.50 -13.73
C PRO A 478 -8.19 -38.96 -12.40
N LEU A 479 -9.47 -39.02 -12.15
CA LEU A 479 -10.07 -38.71 -10.87
C LEU A 479 -9.82 -39.88 -9.87
N ASN A 480 -8.60 -39.97 -9.42
CA ASN A 480 -8.20 -40.99 -8.43
C ASN A 480 -8.40 -40.55 -6.99
N ASN A 481 -8.86 -39.33 -6.77
CA ASN A 481 -9.00 -38.73 -5.46
C ASN A 481 -10.47 -38.64 -5.07
N LYS A 482 -10.83 -39.27 -3.93
CA LYS A 482 -12.20 -39.26 -3.41
C LYS A 482 -12.76 -37.87 -3.16
N GLU A 483 -11.90 -36.91 -2.89
CA GLU A 483 -12.30 -35.52 -2.61
C GLU A 483 -12.69 -34.79 -3.90
N GLU A 484 -12.00 -35.01 -4.98
CA GLU A 484 -12.33 -34.49 -6.31
C GLU A 484 -13.66 -35.06 -6.83
N TRP A 485 -13.87 -36.35 -6.65
CA TRP A 485 -15.16 -37.00 -6.96
C TRP A 485 -16.30 -36.42 -6.13
N LYS A 486 -16.10 -36.19 -4.86
CA LYS A 486 -17.10 -35.60 -3.97
C LYS A 486 -17.45 -34.18 -4.40
N ASN A 487 -16.48 -33.36 -4.78
CA ASN A 487 -16.73 -32.04 -5.29
C ASN A 487 -17.53 -32.04 -6.59
N LEU A 488 -17.24 -32.95 -7.49
CA LEU A 488 -18.00 -33.15 -8.72
C LEU A 488 -19.42 -33.67 -8.44
N GLU A 489 -19.60 -34.60 -7.53
CA GLU A 489 -20.91 -35.09 -7.10
C GLU A 489 -21.78 -33.98 -6.50
N GLU A 490 -21.19 -33.11 -5.68
CA GLU A 490 -21.85 -31.89 -5.14
C GLU A 490 -22.20 -30.91 -6.23
N MET A 491 -21.36 -30.74 -7.25
CA MET A 491 -21.59 -29.85 -8.38
C MET A 491 -22.66 -30.38 -9.35
N VAL A 492 -22.75 -31.66 -9.54
CA VAL A 492 -23.68 -32.32 -10.48
C VAL A 492 -24.99 -32.71 -9.83
N SER A 493 -25.25 -32.23 -8.62
CA SER A 493 -26.47 -32.44 -7.85
C SER A 493 -27.07 -33.84 -7.97
N MET A 494 -26.66 -34.74 -7.10
CA MET A 494 -27.33 -35.99 -6.78
C MET A 494 -27.25 -37.19 -7.77
N ARG A 495 -26.50 -37.10 -8.85
CA ARG A 495 -26.18 -38.27 -9.62
C ARG A 495 -24.77 -38.76 -9.34
N LYS A 496 -24.64 -40.00 -8.93
CA LYS A 496 -23.34 -40.66 -8.89
C LYS A 496 -22.78 -40.71 -10.29
N ILE A 497 -21.72 -39.97 -10.50
CA ILE A 497 -20.86 -40.11 -11.67
C ILE A 497 -20.02 -41.35 -11.41
N THR A 498 -20.25 -42.42 -12.17
CA THR A 498 -19.57 -43.69 -12.03
C THR A 498 -18.53 -43.87 -13.12
N GLY A 499 -17.76 -42.86 -13.42
CA GLY A 499 -16.67 -42.96 -14.36
C GLY A 499 -15.32 -42.82 -13.68
N ASP A 500 -14.27 -43.33 -14.25
CA ASP A 500 -12.91 -43.24 -13.73
C ASP A 500 -12.14 -42.09 -14.37
N THR A 501 -12.67 -41.43 -15.40
CA THR A 501 -11.94 -40.45 -16.22
C THR A 501 -12.87 -39.36 -16.67
N ILE A 502 -12.42 -38.11 -16.54
CA ILE A 502 -13.01 -36.97 -17.24
C ILE A 502 -12.18 -36.72 -18.50
N VAL A 503 -12.84 -36.72 -19.62
CA VAL A 503 -12.21 -36.39 -20.90
C VAL A 503 -12.66 -35.00 -21.33
N CYS A 504 -11.71 -34.13 -21.56
CA CYS A 504 -11.91 -32.75 -21.95
C CYS A 504 -11.46 -32.55 -23.40
N THR A 505 -12.35 -32.04 -24.22
CA THR A 505 -11.99 -31.55 -25.55
C THR A 505 -12.16 -30.01 -25.58
N ALA A 506 -11.77 -29.36 -26.65
CA ALA A 506 -11.99 -27.92 -26.83
C ALA A 506 -13.46 -27.50 -26.70
N ASP A 507 -14.38 -28.40 -27.01
CA ASP A 507 -15.80 -28.09 -27.14
C ASP A 507 -16.68 -28.70 -26.02
N TYR A 508 -16.20 -29.73 -25.32
CA TYR A 508 -16.99 -30.40 -24.29
C TYR A 508 -16.16 -31.19 -23.30
N PHE A 509 -16.76 -31.50 -22.15
CA PHE A 509 -16.31 -32.50 -21.20
C PHE A 509 -17.24 -33.68 -21.26
N TYR A 510 -16.73 -34.91 -21.04
CA TYR A 510 -17.54 -36.07 -20.84
C TYR A 510 -16.90 -37.01 -19.82
N TRP A 511 -17.73 -37.79 -19.16
CA TRP A 511 -17.30 -38.81 -18.20
C TRP A 511 -17.50 -40.16 -18.81
N GLU A 512 -16.50 -40.96 -18.72
CA GLU A 512 -16.54 -42.38 -19.12
C GLU A 512 -16.61 -43.28 -17.89
N ASP A 513 -17.35 -44.35 -17.97
CA ASP A 513 -17.30 -45.44 -17.00
C ASP A 513 -16.03 -46.30 -17.21
N LYS A 514 -15.84 -47.33 -16.34
CA LYS A 514 -14.70 -48.25 -16.43
C LYS A 514 -14.62 -49.05 -17.73
N GLU A 515 -15.72 -49.12 -18.46
CA GLU A 515 -15.85 -49.83 -19.74
C GLU A 515 -15.71 -48.88 -20.92
N HIS A 516 -15.29 -47.60 -20.68
CA HIS A 516 -15.19 -46.54 -21.66
C HIS A 516 -16.52 -46.17 -22.33
N ASN A 517 -17.65 -46.40 -21.67
CA ASN A 517 -18.92 -45.87 -22.12
C ASN A 517 -19.10 -44.46 -21.62
N VAL A 518 -19.54 -43.55 -22.48
CA VAL A 518 -19.85 -42.19 -22.10
C VAL A 518 -21.11 -42.15 -21.24
N VAL A 519 -20.96 -41.82 -19.99
CA VAL A 519 -22.07 -41.75 -19.03
C VAL A 519 -22.70 -40.38 -19.01
N LEU A 520 -21.87 -39.34 -19.05
CA LEU A 520 -22.29 -37.92 -19.03
C LEU A 520 -21.48 -37.11 -20.02
N ARG A 521 -22.12 -36.14 -20.60
CA ARG A 521 -21.45 -35.14 -21.45
C ARG A 521 -21.88 -33.74 -21.08
N SER A 522 -20.92 -32.83 -21.07
CA SER A 522 -21.19 -31.42 -20.99
C SER A 522 -21.01 -30.79 -22.35
N SER A 523 -21.78 -29.76 -22.66
CA SER A 523 -21.53 -28.90 -23.79
C SER A 523 -21.29 -27.47 -23.28
N VAL A 524 -20.46 -26.73 -24.00
CA VAL A 524 -20.30 -25.29 -23.74
C VAL A 524 -21.62 -24.60 -24.05
N VAL A 525 -22.16 -23.87 -23.08
CA VAL A 525 -23.46 -23.23 -23.24
C VAL A 525 -23.37 -22.05 -24.19
N SER A 526 -24.30 -22.05 -25.15
CA SER A 526 -24.68 -20.90 -25.97
C SER A 526 -23.56 -20.09 -26.61
N GLY A 527 -23.15 -20.49 -27.77
CA GLY A 527 -22.34 -19.65 -28.67
C GLY A 527 -20.96 -19.30 -28.16
N VAL A 528 -20.55 -19.92 -27.10
CA VAL A 528 -19.31 -19.60 -26.43
C VAL A 528 -18.23 -20.55 -26.90
N HIS A 529 -17.75 -20.29 -28.07
CA HIS A 529 -16.40 -20.70 -28.44
C HIS A 529 -15.35 -19.74 -27.87
N GLU A 530 -15.82 -18.64 -27.29
CA GLU A 530 -14.99 -17.64 -26.65
C GLU A 530 -15.13 -17.73 -25.13
N PRO A 531 -14.03 -17.52 -24.37
CA PRO A 531 -14.09 -17.51 -22.91
C PRO A 531 -14.98 -16.36 -22.44
N LEU A 532 -15.75 -16.59 -21.37
CA LEU A 532 -16.56 -15.56 -20.74
C LEU A 532 -15.74 -14.39 -20.18
N GLY A 533 -14.46 -14.61 -20.00
CA GLY A 533 -13.48 -13.62 -19.56
C GLY A 533 -12.12 -14.26 -19.40
N CYS A 534 -11.11 -13.42 -19.30
CA CYS A 534 -9.74 -13.83 -19.03
C CYS A 534 -9.31 -13.28 -17.68
N GLY A 535 -8.48 -14.03 -16.99
CA GLY A 535 -7.94 -13.63 -15.72
C GLY A 535 -6.75 -14.51 -15.34
N TYR A 536 -6.29 -14.36 -14.13
CA TYR A 536 -5.28 -15.25 -13.59
C TYR A 536 -5.55 -15.54 -12.14
N ILE A 537 -5.04 -16.66 -11.73
CA ILE A 537 -5.17 -17.19 -10.41
C ILE A 537 -3.91 -16.81 -9.67
N SER A 538 -4.08 -16.32 -8.46
CA SER A 538 -2.94 -16.19 -7.57
C SER A 538 -2.48 -17.58 -7.15
N ALA A 539 -1.20 -17.83 -7.30
CA ALA A 539 -0.61 -19.05 -6.76
C ALA A 539 -0.67 -19.11 -5.23
N THR A 540 -0.89 -18.01 -4.60
CA THR A 540 -1.00 -17.95 -3.13
C THR A 540 -2.30 -18.52 -2.63
N TYR A 541 -3.30 -18.54 -3.47
CA TYR A 541 -4.54 -19.16 -3.03
C TYR A 541 -4.35 -20.63 -2.75
N SER A 542 -3.40 -21.19 -3.46
CA SER A 542 -3.03 -22.57 -3.25
C SER A 542 -2.51 -22.83 -1.86
N SER A 543 -2.22 -21.87 -1.12
CA SER A 543 -1.98 -22.07 0.28
C SER A 543 -3.18 -22.74 0.88
N THR A 544 -4.10 -23.09 -0.02
CA THR A 544 -4.94 -24.02 0.32
C THR A 544 -5.29 -24.15 1.63
N LYS A 545 -5.74 -23.18 1.91
CA LYS A 545 -6.56 -23.21 3.05
C LYS A 545 -7.45 -24.38 2.95
N LYS A 546 -7.50 -25.06 3.99
CA LYS A 546 -8.49 -26.08 4.18
C LYS A 546 -9.80 -25.68 3.57
N GLY A 547 -10.26 -26.40 2.59
CA GLY A 547 -11.56 -26.25 2.03
C GLY A 547 -11.75 -25.13 1.02
N SER A 548 -10.69 -24.61 0.49
CA SER A 548 -10.76 -23.75 -0.69
C SER A 548 -10.48 -24.54 -1.93
#